data_95b8a874e3379998005246caf696b0e5
#
_entry.id   95b8a874e3379998005246caf696b0e5
#
_cell.length_a   1.000
_cell.length_b   1.000
_cell.length_c   1.000
_cell.angle_alpha   90.00
_cell.angle_beta   90.00
_cell.angle_gamma   90.00
#
_symmetry.space_group_name_H-M   'P 1'
#
loop_
_entity.id
_entity.type
_entity.pdbx_description
1 polymer ?
#
loop_
_entity_poly.entity_id
_entity_poly.type
_entity_poly.pdbx_seq_one_letter_code
_entity_poly.pdbx_strand_id
1 'polypeptide(L)'
;MDGKWRAAVAGGQREIRCPADGALVATVSEAGRPDTEAAIAAARRAFDEGPWPHTPERERGALLLRTADIIERDAKDFARAESLDTGKRLVESEYDIADVVSCFRYYGGIAGTSAGRVVDTGRDDALSRVTYEPVGVCGLITPWNYPLLQASWKVAPALLAGNTIVLKPSELTPSTSILLMKALEEAGLPAGAANLVLGAGAEAGAPLADHPEVDMVSFTGGLHTGRHIMATAAATVKKVALELGGKNPNVVFADADFETAVDFALTAVFLHSGQVCSAGARLIVEDSIHDAFVDEVVRRARLIRLGGPFDPEAETGALISAQHREKVEAYVAAGIAEGAVLRCGGTRPDDPALANGFYYPPTVLDECRQDMRVVHEESFGPVLTVERFRDEDDAVRIANDTEYGLAGAVWTQDAGKAQRVARRLRHGTVWINDYHPYVPQAEWGGFGHSGVGRELGPTGLDEYREPKHIWQNIQPRPQRWFSG
;
A
#
# COMPACT_ATOMS: atom_id res chain seq x y z
N MET A 1 -10.68 21.25 3.20
CA MET A 1 -10.38 21.96 1.94
C MET A 1 -9.98 23.40 2.23
N ASP A 2 -8.90 23.87 1.65
CA ASP A 2 -8.45 25.26 1.74
C ASP A 2 -8.33 25.77 3.20
N GLY A 3 -7.75 24.91 4.07
CA GLY A 3 -7.62 25.18 5.51
C GLY A 3 -8.93 25.22 6.31
N LYS A 4 -10.03 24.70 5.76
CA LYS A 4 -11.34 24.72 6.44
C LYS A 4 -12.02 23.36 6.36
N TRP A 5 -12.59 22.94 7.47
CA TRP A 5 -13.49 21.79 7.53
C TRP A 5 -14.87 22.21 7.02
N ARG A 6 -15.44 21.42 6.11
CA ARG A 6 -16.74 21.70 5.46
C ARG A 6 -17.57 20.43 5.38
N ALA A 7 -18.88 20.56 5.42
CA ALA A 7 -19.79 19.50 5.05
C ALA A 7 -19.76 19.29 3.52
N ALA A 8 -20.13 18.10 3.05
CA ALA A 8 -20.33 17.83 1.63
C ALA A 8 -21.44 18.72 1.04
N VAL A 9 -21.27 19.19 -0.18
CA VAL A 9 -22.20 20.09 -0.87
C VAL A 9 -23.61 19.49 -0.95
N ALA A 10 -23.71 18.18 -1.24
CA ALA A 10 -24.98 17.46 -1.29
C ALA A 10 -25.57 17.12 0.07
N GLY A 11 -24.87 17.41 1.17
CA GLY A 11 -25.32 17.10 2.54
C GLY A 11 -25.30 15.60 2.88
N GLY A 12 -24.72 14.76 2.03
CA GLY A 12 -24.58 13.32 2.26
C GLY A 12 -23.78 12.99 3.49
N GLN A 13 -24.14 11.91 4.17
CA GLN A 13 -23.44 11.37 5.34
C GLN A 13 -23.27 9.86 5.21
N ARG A 14 -22.17 9.33 5.76
CA ARG A 14 -21.88 7.91 5.83
C ARG A 14 -21.60 7.51 7.28
N GLU A 15 -22.23 6.45 7.72
CA GLU A 15 -21.91 5.79 8.97
C GLU A 15 -20.67 4.90 8.78
N ILE A 16 -19.69 5.06 9.64
CA ILE A 16 -18.53 4.19 9.75
C ILE A 16 -18.81 3.22 10.88
N ARG A 17 -18.75 1.93 10.59
CA ARG A 17 -19.05 0.86 11.55
C ARG A 17 -17.87 -0.07 11.70
N CYS A 18 -17.59 -0.48 12.94
CA CYS A 18 -16.56 -1.48 13.23
C CYS A 18 -16.95 -2.82 12.60
N PRO A 19 -16.09 -3.42 11.75
CA PRO A 19 -16.39 -4.69 11.10
C PRO A 19 -16.41 -5.89 12.07
N ALA A 20 -15.88 -5.72 13.28
CA ALA A 20 -15.80 -6.77 14.29
C ALA A 20 -17.15 -7.02 15.00
N ASP A 21 -18.01 -6.00 15.13
CA ASP A 21 -19.26 -6.09 15.89
C ASP A 21 -20.43 -5.26 15.31
N GLY A 22 -20.18 -4.47 14.24
CA GLY A 22 -21.17 -3.59 13.62
C GLY A 22 -21.43 -2.30 14.40
N ALA A 23 -20.72 -2.02 15.49
CA ALA A 23 -20.89 -0.81 16.28
C ALA A 23 -20.63 0.46 15.47
N LEU A 24 -21.41 1.50 15.68
CA LEU A 24 -21.20 2.81 15.05
C LEU A 24 -19.94 3.47 15.63
N VAL A 25 -18.96 3.71 14.78
CA VAL A 25 -17.69 4.39 15.12
C VAL A 25 -17.84 5.92 14.96
N ALA A 26 -18.33 6.33 13.79
CA ALA A 26 -18.47 7.74 13.44
C ALA A 26 -19.52 7.94 12.34
N THR A 27 -19.95 9.19 12.17
CA THR A 27 -20.67 9.65 10.99
C THR A 27 -19.83 10.72 10.30
N VAL A 28 -19.52 10.53 9.03
CA VAL A 28 -18.69 11.44 8.23
C VAL A 28 -19.46 12.00 7.04
N SER A 29 -18.99 13.13 6.50
CA SER A 29 -19.56 13.69 5.27
C SER A 29 -19.27 12.75 4.09
N GLU A 30 -20.25 12.56 3.20
CA GLU A 30 -20.12 11.82 1.96
C GLU A 30 -19.97 12.80 0.81
N ALA A 31 -18.72 13.04 0.39
CA ALA A 31 -18.38 13.94 -0.70
C ALA A 31 -18.70 13.31 -2.07
N GLY A 32 -19.10 14.14 -3.02
CA GLY A 32 -19.26 13.78 -4.41
C GLY A 32 -18.26 14.49 -5.32
N ARG A 33 -18.48 14.36 -6.64
CA ARG A 33 -17.63 15.01 -7.67
C ARG A 33 -17.44 16.51 -7.43
N PRO A 34 -18.50 17.33 -7.15
CA PRO A 34 -18.33 18.77 -6.92
C PRO A 34 -17.40 19.11 -5.75
N ASP A 35 -17.43 18.31 -4.70
CA ASP A 35 -16.54 18.50 -3.53
C ASP A 35 -15.09 18.21 -3.91
N THR A 36 -14.86 17.15 -4.70
CA THR A 36 -13.50 16.79 -5.16
C THR A 36 -12.96 17.83 -6.13
N GLU A 37 -13.77 18.32 -7.06
CA GLU A 37 -13.39 19.40 -7.98
C GLU A 37 -13.05 20.69 -7.22
N ALA A 38 -13.79 21.02 -6.17
CA ALA A 38 -13.48 22.15 -5.30
C ALA A 38 -12.14 21.93 -4.52
N ALA A 39 -11.84 20.70 -4.11
CA ALA A 39 -10.57 20.35 -3.46
C ALA A 39 -9.40 20.45 -4.46
N ILE A 40 -9.58 19.98 -5.69
CA ILE A 40 -8.60 20.10 -6.78
C ILE A 40 -8.32 21.58 -7.08
N ALA A 41 -9.34 22.41 -7.23
CA ALA A 41 -9.19 23.84 -7.45
C ALA A 41 -8.46 24.56 -6.30
N ALA A 42 -8.72 24.13 -5.04
CA ALA A 42 -7.99 24.66 -3.87
C ALA A 42 -6.51 24.24 -3.90
N ALA A 43 -6.22 22.97 -4.23
CA ALA A 43 -4.86 22.47 -4.38
C ALA A 43 -4.12 23.18 -5.52
N ARG A 44 -4.78 23.42 -6.65
CA ARG A 44 -4.23 24.12 -7.81
C ARG A 44 -3.84 25.56 -7.47
N ARG A 45 -4.73 26.32 -6.85
CA ARG A 45 -4.42 27.68 -6.37
C ARG A 45 -3.26 27.68 -5.39
N ALA A 46 -3.25 26.74 -4.44
CA ALA A 46 -2.17 26.66 -3.46
C ALA A 46 -0.82 26.30 -4.08
N PHE A 47 -0.81 25.53 -5.18
CA PHE A 47 0.38 25.24 -5.94
C PHE A 47 0.86 26.44 -6.77
N ASP A 48 -0.03 27.07 -7.53
CA ASP A 48 0.33 28.14 -8.47
C ASP A 48 0.63 29.48 -7.77
N GLU A 49 -0.08 29.79 -6.68
CA GLU A 49 -0.07 31.11 -6.03
C GLU A 49 0.40 31.04 -4.57
N GLY A 50 0.39 29.86 -3.97
CA GLY A 50 0.70 29.67 -2.55
C GLY A 50 2.20 29.58 -2.25
N PRO A 51 2.58 29.63 -0.97
CA PRO A 51 3.98 29.61 -0.57
C PRO A 51 4.61 28.21 -0.60
N TRP A 52 3.80 27.12 -0.54
CA TRP A 52 4.30 25.78 -0.29
C TRP A 52 5.30 25.26 -1.33
N PRO A 53 5.06 25.36 -2.65
CA PRO A 53 6.01 24.90 -3.66
C PRO A 53 7.35 25.65 -3.66
N HIS A 54 7.34 26.87 -3.14
CA HIS A 54 8.52 27.74 -3.03
C HIS A 54 9.20 27.67 -1.66
N THR A 55 8.61 26.95 -0.70
CA THR A 55 9.20 26.72 0.62
C THR A 55 10.46 25.87 0.46
N PRO A 56 11.60 26.24 1.08
CA PRO A 56 12.81 25.43 1.02
C PRO A 56 12.57 23.98 1.46
N GLU A 57 13.16 23.00 0.76
CA GLU A 57 12.96 21.58 1.04
C GLU A 57 13.25 21.22 2.52
N ARG A 58 14.27 21.85 3.14
CA ARG A 58 14.58 21.65 4.56
C ARG A 58 13.45 22.10 5.49
N GLU A 59 12.75 23.15 5.14
CA GLU A 59 11.61 23.64 5.92
C GLU A 59 10.40 22.72 5.75
N ARG A 60 10.18 22.21 4.53
CA ARG A 60 9.17 21.17 4.28
C ARG A 60 9.50 19.90 5.06
N GLY A 61 10.76 19.47 5.08
CA GLY A 61 11.23 18.36 5.90
C GLY A 61 11.01 18.59 7.40
N ALA A 62 11.29 19.80 7.90
CA ALA A 62 11.04 20.15 9.30
C ALA A 62 9.54 20.08 9.66
N LEU A 63 8.64 20.41 8.72
CA LEU A 63 7.20 20.22 8.90
C LEU A 63 6.84 18.73 9.03
N LEU A 64 7.42 17.86 8.18
CA LEU A 64 7.18 16.42 8.26
C LEU A 64 7.68 15.84 9.59
N LEU A 65 8.81 16.29 10.10
CA LEU A 65 9.32 15.88 11.42
C LEU A 65 8.36 16.28 12.54
N ARG A 66 7.85 17.53 12.53
CA ARG A 66 6.82 17.96 13.49
C ARG A 66 5.54 17.14 13.36
N THR A 67 5.12 16.80 12.14
CA THR A 67 3.97 15.92 11.92
C THR A 67 4.20 14.54 12.53
N ALA A 68 5.40 13.97 12.37
CA ALA A 68 5.78 12.71 13.01
C ALA A 68 5.69 12.78 14.54
N ASP A 69 6.20 13.87 15.14
CA ASP A 69 6.15 14.08 16.60
C ASP A 69 4.71 14.19 17.12
N ILE A 70 3.81 14.83 16.36
CA ILE A 70 2.38 14.94 16.70
C ILE A 70 1.71 13.58 16.62
N ILE A 71 1.95 12.80 15.54
CA ILE A 71 1.40 11.44 15.39
C ILE A 71 1.91 10.52 16.51
N GLU A 72 3.19 10.60 16.86
CA GLU A 72 3.76 9.81 17.96
C GLU A 72 3.18 10.20 19.33
N ARG A 73 3.00 11.50 19.58
CA ARG A 73 2.32 12.01 20.78
C ARG A 73 0.92 11.43 20.94
N ASP A 74 0.16 11.38 19.85
CA ASP A 74 -1.24 10.96 19.81
C ASP A 74 -1.42 9.50 19.32
N ALA A 75 -0.35 8.68 19.32
CA ALA A 75 -0.30 7.35 18.71
C ALA A 75 -1.42 6.42 19.19
N LYS A 76 -1.83 6.52 20.47
CA LYS A 76 -2.93 5.71 21.02
C LYS A 76 -4.28 6.02 20.39
N ASP A 77 -4.55 7.29 20.10
CA ASP A 77 -5.80 7.72 19.48
C ASP A 77 -5.82 7.30 18.00
N PHE A 78 -4.68 7.43 17.31
CA PHE A 78 -4.52 6.92 15.95
C PHE A 78 -4.71 5.40 15.87
N ALA A 79 -4.02 4.63 16.71
CA ALA A 79 -4.10 3.17 16.71
C ALA A 79 -5.54 2.68 17.04
N ARG A 80 -6.19 3.33 18.00
CA ARG A 80 -7.58 3.02 18.34
C ARG A 80 -8.53 3.30 17.17
N ALA A 81 -8.38 4.44 16.49
CA ALA A 81 -9.20 4.80 15.34
C ALA A 81 -8.98 3.83 14.17
N GLU A 82 -7.73 3.45 13.90
CA GLU A 82 -7.35 2.47 12.87
C GLU A 82 -8.03 1.11 13.14
N SER A 83 -7.94 0.62 14.38
CA SER A 83 -8.54 -0.65 14.78
C SER A 83 -10.07 -0.66 14.69
N LEU A 84 -10.72 0.45 15.06
CA LEU A 84 -12.19 0.57 14.99
C LEU A 84 -12.69 0.58 13.53
N ASP A 85 -11.98 1.30 12.64
CA ASP A 85 -12.38 1.37 11.24
C ASP A 85 -12.12 0.05 10.49
N THR A 86 -11.01 -0.64 10.80
CA THR A 86 -10.55 -1.82 10.04
C THR A 86 -10.94 -3.15 10.64
N GLY A 87 -11.23 -3.19 11.94
CA GLY A 87 -11.45 -4.43 12.70
C GLY A 87 -10.17 -5.21 13.03
N LYS A 88 -8.98 -4.70 12.69
CA LYS A 88 -7.70 -5.33 13.06
C LYS A 88 -7.42 -5.19 14.55
N ARG A 89 -6.59 -6.05 15.09
CA ARG A 89 -6.19 -6.00 16.50
C ARG A 89 -5.48 -4.69 16.82
N LEU A 90 -5.66 -4.19 18.04
CA LEU A 90 -5.02 -2.95 18.48
C LEU A 90 -3.49 -3.01 18.35
N VAL A 91 -2.88 -4.14 18.70
CA VAL A 91 -1.42 -4.33 18.58
C VAL A 91 -0.92 -4.17 17.13
N GLU A 92 -1.70 -4.63 16.15
CA GLU A 92 -1.36 -4.45 14.72
C GLU A 92 -1.43 -2.97 14.33
N SER A 93 -2.45 -2.26 14.79
CA SER A 93 -2.56 -0.81 14.57
C SER A 93 -1.45 -0.01 15.27
N GLU A 94 -1.01 -0.43 16.45
CA GLU A 94 0.12 0.20 17.15
C GLU A 94 1.43 0.09 16.34
N TYR A 95 1.68 -1.08 15.72
CA TYR A 95 2.80 -1.25 14.79
C TYR A 95 2.64 -0.35 13.55
N ASP A 96 1.45 -0.32 12.94
CA ASP A 96 1.19 0.53 11.77
C ASP A 96 1.46 2.01 12.06
N ILE A 97 1.05 2.50 13.23
CA ILE A 97 1.28 3.91 13.60
C ILE A 97 2.77 4.19 13.84
N ALA A 98 3.52 3.25 14.42
CA ALA A 98 4.97 3.40 14.57
C ALA A 98 5.68 3.47 13.20
N ASP A 99 5.21 2.68 12.22
CA ASP A 99 5.71 2.71 10.85
C ASP A 99 5.34 4.02 10.12
N VAL A 100 4.14 4.56 10.35
CA VAL A 100 3.75 5.89 9.86
C VAL A 100 4.71 6.97 10.37
N VAL A 101 4.99 6.98 11.67
CA VAL A 101 5.96 7.91 12.28
C VAL A 101 7.33 7.76 11.63
N SER A 102 7.78 6.51 11.43
CA SER A 102 9.07 6.21 10.78
C SER A 102 9.12 6.72 9.34
N CYS A 103 8.02 6.61 8.59
CA CYS A 103 7.92 7.12 7.23
C CYS A 103 8.06 8.65 7.18
N PHE A 104 7.30 9.38 8.00
CA PHE A 104 7.40 10.84 8.08
C PHE A 104 8.79 11.29 8.53
N ARG A 105 9.41 10.59 9.49
CA ARG A 105 10.77 10.87 9.94
C ARG A 105 11.82 10.62 8.87
N TYR A 106 11.67 9.54 8.11
CA TYR A 106 12.56 9.24 6.99
C TYR A 106 12.55 10.36 5.95
N TYR A 107 11.38 10.72 5.43
CA TYR A 107 11.28 11.77 4.41
C TYR A 107 11.66 13.15 4.97
N GLY A 108 11.29 13.46 6.20
CA GLY A 108 11.75 14.67 6.87
C GLY A 108 13.27 14.73 7.04
N GLY A 109 13.89 13.57 7.34
CA GLY A 109 15.34 13.44 7.56
C GLY A 109 16.19 13.54 6.29
N ILE A 110 15.66 13.12 5.13
CA ILE A 110 16.39 13.22 3.85
C ILE A 110 16.21 14.57 3.16
N ALA A 111 15.43 15.47 3.75
CA ALA A 111 15.21 16.81 3.20
C ALA A 111 16.52 17.58 2.99
N GLY A 112 16.72 18.06 1.77
CA GLY A 112 17.93 18.80 1.38
C GLY A 112 19.17 17.91 1.12
N THR A 113 19.01 16.60 1.14
CA THR A 113 20.11 15.66 0.75
C THR A 113 20.03 15.25 -0.71
N SER A 114 18.86 15.33 -1.32
CA SER A 114 18.69 15.01 -2.73
C SER A 114 19.15 16.19 -3.59
N ALA A 115 20.34 16.09 -4.11
CA ALA A 115 20.91 17.10 -4.98
C ALA A 115 20.56 16.81 -6.45
N GLY A 116 20.38 17.86 -7.23
CA GLY A 116 20.52 17.79 -8.66
C GLY A 116 21.96 17.42 -9.05
N ARG A 117 22.25 17.36 -10.33
CA ARG A 117 23.60 17.04 -10.84
C ARG A 117 24.08 18.05 -11.85
N VAL A 118 25.38 18.32 -11.85
CA VAL A 118 26.06 19.00 -12.93
C VAL A 118 26.61 17.93 -13.87
N VAL A 119 26.36 18.11 -15.16
CA VAL A 119 26.75 17.17 -16.22
C VAL A 119 27.96 17.74 -16.95
N ASP A 120 29.03 16.96 -17.07
CA ASP A 120 30.14 17.33 -17.92
C ASP A 120 29.69 17.33 -19.40
N THR A 121 29.81 18.49 -20.03
CA THR A 121 29.42 18.68 -21.44
C THR A 121 30.54 18.47 -22.44
N GLY A 122 31.76 18.28 -21.96
CA GLY A 122 32.97 18.31 -22.79
C GLY A 122 33.23 19.66 -23.47
N ARG A 123 32.60 20.75 -22.97
CA ARG A 123 32.71 22.10 -23.53
C ARG A 123 32.98 23.14 -22.44
N ASP A 124 33.93 24.03 -22.70
CA ASP A 124 34.31 25.11 -21.78
C ASP A 124 33.30 26.29 -21.77
N ASP A 125 32.46 26.39 -22.79
CA ASP A 125 31.50 27.45 -22.97
C ASP A 125 30.08 27.06 -22.59
N ALA A 126 29.86 25.92 -21.95
CA ALA A 126 28.53 25.45 -21.58
C ALA A 126 28.49 24.91 -20.14
N LEU A 127 27.39 25.23 -19.45
CA LEU A 127 27.02 24.65 -18.17
C LEU A 127 25.73 23.84 -18.33
N SER A 128 25.78 22.58 -17.92
CA SER A 128 24.61 21.69 -17.92
C SER A 128 24.31 21.24 -16.52
N ARG A 129 23.07 21.41 -16.09
CA ARG A 129 22.61 20.95 -14.76
C ARG A 129 21.22 20.32 -14.85
N VAL A 130 20.99 19.30 -14.05
CA VAL A 130 19.65 18.72 -13.83
C VAL A 130 19.21 19.09 -12.42
N THR A 131 18.02 19.68 -12.33
CA THR A 131 17.33 20.02 -11.07
C THR A 131 16.03 19.25 -11.00
N TYR A 132 15.42 19.19 -9.81
CA TYR A 132 14.11 18.58 -9.62
C TYR A 132 13.08 19.63 -9.25
N GLU A 133 11.89 19.50 -9.80
CA GLU A 133 10.73 20.34 -9.50
C GLU A 133 9.56 19.46 -9.05
N PRO A 134 8.63 19.96 -8.22
CA PRO A 134 7.42 19.21 -7.89
C PRO A 134 6.59 18.93 -9.15
N VAL A 135 5.90 17.79 -9.18
CA VAL A 135 4.99 17.43 -10.28
C VAL A 135 3.83 18.41 -10.40
N GLY A 136 3.24 18.83 -9.25
CA GLY A 136 2.08 19.74 -9.24
C GLY A 136 1.03 19.38 -8.20
N VAL A 137 -0.20 19.17 -8.65
CA VAL A 137 -1.32 18.69 -7.84
C VAL A 137 -1.38 17.17 -7.89
N CYS A 138 -1.24 16.52 -6.74
CA CYS A 138 -1.27 15.07 -6.62
C CYS A 138 -2.58 14.58 -6.01
N GLY A 139 -3.32 13.74 -6.75
CA GLY A 139 -4.45 12.96 -6.24
C GLY A 139 -3.94 11.67 -5.57
N LEU A 140 -4.18 11.53 -4.28
CA LEU A 140 -3.71 10.40 -3.48
C LEU A 140 -4.91 9.56 -3.03
N ILE A 141 -5.00 8.31 -3.50
CA ILE A 141 -6.12 7.41 -3.21
C ILE A 141 -5.60 6.20 -2.45
N THR A 142 -6.11 5.99 -1.23
CA THR A 142 -5.61 4.96 -0.32
C THR A 142 -6.64 3.88 -0.01
N PRO A 143 -6.19 2.64 0.28
CA PRO A 143 -7.05 1.50 0.55
C PRO A 143 -7.56 1.49 1.99
N TRP A 144 -8.35 0.45 2.31
CA TRP A 144 -8.97 0.28 3.61
C TRP A 144 -8.19 -0.63 4.59
N ASN A 145 -7.22 -1.42 4.11
CA ASN A 145 -6.54 -2.42 4.95
C ASN A 145 -5.43 -1.82 5.84
N TYR A 146 -4.69 -0.86 5.33
CA TYR A 146 -3.66 -0.08 6.04
C TYR A 146 -3.87 1.42 5.76
N PRO A 147 -4.99 2.00 6.24
CA PRO A 147 -5.44 3.33 5.83
C PRO A 147 -4.40 4.42 6.01
N LEU A 148 -3.87 4.56 7.23
CA LEU A 148 -2.91 5.61 7.54
C LEU A 148 -1.51 5.29 7.02
N LEU A 149 -1.10 4.03 7.10
CA LEU A 149 0.21 3.60 6.61
C LEU A 149 0.35 3.90 5.12
N GLN A 150 -0.62 3.49 4.30
CA GLN A 150 -0.62 3.75 2.87
C GLN A 150 -0.80 5.24 2.52
N ALA A 151 -1.49 6.00 3.37
CA ALA A 151 -1.55 7.45 3.24
C ALA A 151 -0.17 8.09 3.49
N SER A 152 0.57 7.64 4.51
CA SER A 152 1.89 8.18 4.86
C SER A 152 2.91 7.98 3.73
N TRP A 153 2.90 6.84 3.05
CA TRP A 153 3.79 6.52 1.94
C TRP A 153 3.62 7.46 0.73
N LYS A 154 2.45 8.07 0.61
CA LYS A 154 2.09 9.01 -0.46
C LYS A 154 2.21 10.47 -0.02
N VAL A 155 1.66 10.80 1.15
CA VAL A 155 1.57 12.18 1.65
C VAL A 155 2.95 12.74 2.00
N ALA A 156 3.79 11.96 2.68
CA ALA A 156 5.09 12.44 3.12
C ALA A 156 6.02 12.80 1.94
N PRO A 157 6.26 11.92 0.94
CA PRO A 157 7.10 12.28 -0.20
C PRO A 157 6.47 13.34 -1.10
N ALA A 158 5.13 13.33 -1.30
CA ALA A 158 4.46 14.36 -2.10
C ALA A 158 4.66 15.75 -1.51
N LEU A 159 4.46 15.90 -0.20
CA LEU A 159 4.67 17.17 0.50
C LEU A 159 6.16 17.56 0.54
N LEU A 160 7.09 16.60 0.79
CA LEU A 160 8.52 16.90 0.76
C LEU A 160 8.95 17.44 -0.60
N ALA A 161 8.47 16.86 -1.69
CA ALA A 161 8.77 17.32 -3.05
C ALA A 161 8.24 18.74 -3.33
N GLY A 162 7.26 19.24 -2.54
CA GLY A 162 6.65 20.56 -2.72
C GLY A 162 5.34 20.55 -3.49
N ASN A 163 4.75 19.37 -3.70
CA ASN A 163 3.43 19.25 -4.31
C ASN A 163 2.32 19.70 -3.36
N THR A 164 1.17 20.00 -3.92
CA THR A 164 -0.09 20.07 -3.19
C THR A 164 -0.87 18.78 -3.42
N ILE A 165 -1.71 18.40 -2.45
CA ILE A 165 -2.36 17.10 -2.48
C ILE A 165 -3.88 17.19 -2.28
N VAL A 166 -4.58 16.23 -2.89
CA VAL A 166 -5.96 15.88 -2.56
C VAL A 166 -5.96 14.40 -2.13
N LEU A 167 -6.13 14.17 -0.83
CA LEU A 167 -6.17 12.82 -0.24
C LEU A 167 -7.60 12.30 -0.24
N LYS A 168 -7.82 11.12 -0.79
CA LYS A 168 -9.08 10.37 -0.76
C LYS A 168 -8.84 8.99 -0.14
N PRO A 169 -9.07 8.80 1.17
CA PRO A 169 -9.03 7.48 1.79
C PRO A 169 -10.21 6.62 1.34
N SER A 170 -10.13 5.31 1.61
CA SER A 170 -11.31 4.44 1.48
C SER A 170 -12.49 5.01 2.27
N GLU A 171 -13.67 4.91 1.70
CA GLU A 171 -14.92 5.29 2.35
C GLU A 171 -15.26 4.47 3.60
N LEU A 172 -14.59 3.31 3.76
CA LEU A 172 -14.79 2.41 4.91
C LEU A 172 -13.92 2.80 6.11
N THR A 173 -12.78 3.46 5.88
CA THR A 173 -11.75 3.67 6.90
C THR A 173 -11.18 5.10 6.87
N PRO A 174 -11.99 6.15 7.07
CA PRO A 174 -11.56 7.52 6.92
C PRO A 174 -10.95 8.15 8.19
N SER A 175 -11.13 7.53 9.36
CA SER A 175 -10.91 8.19 10.66
C SER A 175 -9.46 8.63 10.84
N THR A 176 -8.49 7.79 10.52
CA THR A 176 -7.06 8.12 10.67
C THR A 176 -6.58 9.15 9.66
N SER A 177 -7.17 9.21 8.46
CA SER A 177 -6.90 10.29 7.50
C SER A 177 -7.41 11.65 7.98
N ILE A 178 -8.55 11.68 8.71
CA ILE A 178 -9.04 12.90 9.37
C ILE A 178 -8.04 13.36 10.44
N LEU A 179 -7.54 12.44 11.26
CA LEU A 179 -6.53 12.72 12.27
C LEU A 179 -5.20 13.22 11.64
N LEU A 180 -4.77 12.62 10.54
CA LEU A 180 -3.59 13.05 9.79
C LEU A 180 -3.72 14.50 9.32
N MET A 181 -4.88 14.89 8.78
CA MET A 181 -5.10 16.27 8.33
C MET A 181 -5.03 17.27 9.51
N LYS A 182 -5.52 16.89 10.69
CA LYS A 182 -5.38 17.71 11.90
C LYS A 182 -3.92 17.82 12.34
N ALA A 183 -3.16 16.73 12.27
CA ALA A 183 -1.72 16.72 12.59
C ALA A 183 -0.91 17.62 11.63
N LEU A 184 -1.22 17.59 10.32
CA LEU A 184 -0.60 18.48 9.33
C LEU A 184 -0.95 19.95 9.56
N GLU A 185 -2.20 20.24 9.93
CA GLU A 185 -2.66 21.60 10.28
C GLU A 185 -1.92 22.10 11.53
N GLU A 186 -1.84 21.29 12.60
CA GLU A 186 -1.10 21.61 13.84
C GLU A 186 0.41 21.78 13.57
N ALA A 187 1.00 20.99 12.67
CA ALA A 187 2.39 21.12 12.25
C ALA A 187 2.68 22.42 11.48
N GLY A 188 1.63 23.13 11.03
CA GLY A 188 1.74 24.41 10.34
C GLY A 188 1.74 24.31 8.81
N LEU A 189 1.16 23.26 8.22
CA LEU A 189 1.02 23.17 6.78
C LEU A 189 0.11 24.31 6.26
N PRO A 190 0.53 25.06 5.21
CA PRO A 190 -0.28 26.14 4.65
C PRO A 190 -1.64 25.65 4.13
N ALA A 191 -2.66 26.52 4.26
CA ALA A 191 -4.00 26.26 3.73
C ALA A 191 -3.95 25.91 2.22
N GLY A 192 -4.71 24.91 1.82
CA GLY A 192 -4.78 24.44 0.43
C GLY A 192 -3.64 23.48 0.01
N ALA A 193 -2.51 23.40 0.72
CA ALA A 193 -1.43 22.48 0.38
C ALA A 193 -1.83 21.01 0.58
N ALA A 194 -2.71 20.72 1.54
CA ALA A 194 -3.35 19.42 1.65
C ALA A 194 -4.88 19.56 1.79
N ASN A 195 -5.60 18.74 1.04
CA ASN A 195 -7.06 18.72 1.03
C ASN A 195 -7.53 17.28 1.20
N LEU A 196 -8.60 17.06 1.97
CA LEU A 196 -9.20 15.75 2.23
C LEU A 196 -10.60 15.70 1.63
N VAL A 197 -10.92 14.63 0.92
CA VAL A 197 -12.27 14.32 0.43
C VAL A 197 -12.65 12.92 0.90
N LEU A 198 -13.82 12.81 1.55
CA LEU A 198 -14.36 11.57 2.08
C LEU A 198 -15.56 11.16 1.23
N GLY A 199 -15.53 9.99 0.60
CA GLY A 199 -16.63 9.53 -0.22
C GLY A 199 -16.30 8.28 -1.03
N ALA A 200 -17.32 7.74 -1.69
CA ALA A 200 -17.19 6.54 -2.51
C ALA A 200 -16.22 6.75 -3.69
N GLY A 201 -15.51 5.68 -4.06
CA GLY A 201 -14.48 5.74 -5.10
C GLY A 201 -14.99 6.28 -6.44
N ALA A 202 -16.19 5.85 -6.87
CA ALA A 202 -16.80 6.27 -8.13
C ALA A 202 -17.15 7.77 -8.19
N GLU A 203 -17.51 8.37 -7.03
CA GLU A 203 -17.98 9.75 -6.95
C GLU A 203 -16.86 10.72 -6.55
N ALA A 204 -16.15 10.41 -5.47
CA ALA A 204 -15.11 11.27 -4.93
C ALA A 204 -13.70 10.93 -5.44
N GLY A 205 -13.44 9.69 -5.86
CA GLY A 205 -12.14 9.24 -6.35
C GLY A 205 -11.94 9.45 -7.85
N ALA A 206 -12.97 9.17 -8.66
CA ALA A 206 -12.89 9.27 -10.13
C ALA A 206 -12.40 10.64 -10.64
N PRO A 207 -12.82 11.80 -10.05
CA PRO A 207 -12.31 13.09 -10.48
C PRO A 207 -10.80 13.25 -10.35
N LEU A 208 -10.15 12.58 -9.40
CA LEU A 208 -8.69 12.62 -9.27
C LEU A 208 -7.98 11.99 -10.48
N ALA A 209 -8.63 11.01 -11.11
CA ALA A 209 -8.09 10.36 -12.31
C ALA A 209 -8.38 11.13 -13.60
N ASP A 210 -9.57 11.75 -13.73
CA ASP A 210 -10.02 12.35 -14.98
C ASP A 210 -9.81 13.88 -15.08
N HIS A 211 -9.66 14.58 -13.95
CA HIS A 211 -9.59 16.05 -13.95
C HIS A 211 -8.26 16.57 -14.53
N PRO A 212 -8.29 17.54 -15.49
CA PRO A 212 -7.08 18.03 -16.15
C PRO A 212 -6.11 18.80 -15.22
N GLU A 213 -6.60 19.38 -14.11
CA GLU A 213 -5.77 20.12 -13.15
C GLU A 213 -5.11 19.22 -12.09
N VAL A 214 -5.25 17.90 -12.20
CA VAL A 214 -4.47 16.92 -11.42
C VAL A 214 -3.31 16.45 -12.29
N ASP A 215 -2.09 16.66 -11.82
CA ASP A 215 -0.86 16.35 -12.56
C ASP A 215 -0.39 14.92 -12.33
N MET A 216 -0.74 14.33 -11.20
CA MET A 216 -0.38 12.95 -10.82
C MET A 216 -1.50 12.29 -10.03
N VAL A 217 -1.68 10.98 -10.26
CA VAL A 217 -2.48 10.10 -9.38
C VAL A 217 -1.60 9.01 -8.80
N SER A 218 -1.59 8.91 -7.47
CA SER A 218 -1.03 7.76 -6.76
C SER A 218 -2.17 6.96 -6.12
N PHE A 219 -2.27 5.69 -6.46
CA PHE A 219 -3.35 4.80 -6.05
C PHE A 219 -2.79 3.51 -5.44
N THR A 220 -3.32 3.10 -4.29
CA THR A 220 -3.16 1.74 -3.76
C THR A 220 -4.52 1.07 -3.63
N GLY A 221 -4.64 -0.14 -4.18
CA GLY A 221 -5.88 -0.91 -4.14
C GLY A 221 -5.95 -2.07 -5.12
N GLY A 222 -7.16 -2.47 -5.51
CA GLY A 222 -7.38 -3.63 -6.38
C GLY A 222 -6.98 -3.40 -7.85
N LEU A 223 -6.50 -4.45 -8.51
CA LEU A 223 -6.02 -4.44 -9.91
C LEU A 223 -7.03 -3.85 -10.89
N HIS A 224 -8.31 -4.21 -10.76
CA HIS A 224 -9.36 -3.70 -11.66
C HIS A 224 -9.47 -2.17 -11.62
N THR A 225 -9.47 -1.59 -10.41
CA THR A 225 -9.53 -0.14 -10.22
C THR A 225 -8.23 0.53 -10.70
N GLY A 226 -7.07 -0.07 -10.44
CA GLY A 226 -5.78 0.44 -10.92
C GLY A 226 -5.72 0.52 -12.46
N ARG A 227 -6.17 -0.52 -13.15
CA ARG A 227 -6.29 -0.54 -14.62
C ARG A 227 -7.22 0.58 -15.13
N HIS A 228 -8.35 0.78 -14.46
CA HIS A 228 -9.30 1.84 -14.82
C HIS A 228 -8.69 3.23 -14.63
N ILE A 229 -8.02 3.48 -13.52
CA ILE A 229 -7.33 4.76 -13.24
C ILE A 229 -6.26 5.03 -14.32
N MET A 230 -5.42 4.04 -14.63
CA MET A 230 -4.37 4.17 -15.64
C MET A 230 -4.97 4.52 -17.03
N ALA A 231 -6.03 3.82 -17.43
CA ALA A 231 -6.71 4.07 -18.69
C ALA A 231 -7.33 5.49 -18.74
N THR A 232 -7.94 5.94 -17.65
CA THR A 232 -8.54 7.27 -17.53
C THR A 232 -7.49 8.38 -17.54
N ALA A 233 -6.41 8.21 -16.79
CA ALA A 233 -5.32 9.16 -16.68
C ALA A 233 -4.59 9.40 -18.03
N ALA A 234 -4.61 8.41 -18.92
CA ALA A 234 -4.01 8.52 -20.25
C ALA A 234 -4.61 9.67 -21.09
N ALA A 235 -5.87 10.05 -20.86
CA ALA A 235 -6.52 11.15 -21.58
C ALA A 235 -5.86 12.52 -21.34
N THR A 236 -5.21 12.71 -20.20
CA THR A 236 -4.51 13.96 -19.85
C THR A 236 -2.99 13.77 -19.75
N VAL A 237 -2.49 12.56 -20.06
CA VAL A 237 -1.06 12.20 -19.97
C VAL A 237 -0.47 12.48 -18.58
N LYS A 238 -1.29 12.45 -17.52
CA LYS A 238 -0.82 12.68 -16.16
C LYS A 238 0.02 11.51 -15.65
N LYS A 239 0.92 11.79 -14.72
CA LYS A 239 1.74 10.78 -14.06
C LYS A 239 0.87 9.84 -13.21
N VAL A 240 1.20 8.55 -13.21
CA VAL A 240 0.44 7.53 -12.47
C VAL A 240 1.42 6.64 -11.71
N ALA A 241 1.21 6.51 -10.39
CA ALA A 241 1.84 5.49 -9.55
C ALA A 241 0.75 4.55 -9.02
N LEU A 242 0.96 3.24 -9.18
CA LEU A 242 0.00 2.21 -8.79
C LEU A 242 0.67 1.19 -7.90
N GLU A 243 0.12 0.99 -6.72
CA GLU A 243 0.43 -0.12 -5.82
C GLU A 243 -0.80 -1.03 -5.75
N LEU A 244 -0.66 -2.23 -6.29
CA LEU A 244 -1.78 -3.15 -6.48
C LEU A 244 -1.56 -4.44 -5.70
N GLY A 245 -2.47 -5.39 -5.86
CA GLY A 245 -2.44 -6.67 -5.18
C GLY A 245 -1.29 -7.59 -5.58
N GLY A 246 -1.23 -8.72 -4.92
CA GLY A 246 -0.28 -9.78 -5.18
C GLY A 246 -0.86 -11.17 -4.95
N LYS A 247 -0.23 -12.18 -5.54
CA LYS A 247 -0.40 -13.58 -5.20
C LYS A 247 0.98 -14.15 -4.89
N ASN A 248 1.47 -13.78 -3.71
CA ASN A 248 2.88 -13.85 -3.39
C ASN A 248 3.31 -15.26 -2.98
N PRO A 249 4.37 -15.82 -3.61
CA PRO A 249 4.92 -17.11 -3.27
C PRO A 249 5.71 -17.07 -1.96
N ASN A 250 5.53 -18.09 -1.13
CA ASN A 250 6.31 -18.38 0.06
C ASN A 250 6.93 -19.77 -0.14
N VAL A 251 8.20 -19.82 -0.58
CA VAL A 251 8.88 -21.04 -1.02
C VAL A 251 9.67 -21.65 0.12
N VAL A 252 9.40 -22.91 0.47
CA VAL A 252 10.02 -23.61 1.61
C VAL A 252 10.76 -24.84 1.10
N PHE A 253 12.09 -24.82 1.20
CA PHE A 253 12.96 -25.96 0.92
C PHE A 253 13.09 -26.90 2.11
N ALA A 254 13.40 -28.17 1.87
CA ALA A 254 13.51 -29.20 2.90
C ALA A 254 14.59 -28.92 3.97
N ASP A 255 15.60 -28.15 3.62
CA ASP A 255 16.67 -27.73 4.54
C ASP A 255 16.35 -26.46 5.34
N ALA A 256 15.16 -25.87 5.20
CA ALA A 256 14.74 -24.74 6.01
C ALA A 256 14.67 -25.10 7.50
N ASP A 257 14.81 -24.10 8.39
CA ASP A 257 14.43 -24.29 9.78
C ASP A 257 12.92 -24.51 9.86
N PHE A 258 12.55 -25.76 10.11
CA PHE A 258 11.16 -26.22 10.01
C PHE A 258 10.21 -25.43 10.91
N GLU A 259 10.59 -25.27 12.16
CA GLU A 259 9.75 -24.61 13.17
C GLU A 259 9.53 -23.13 12.82
N THR A 260 10.60 -22.43 12.45
CA THR A 260 10.55 -21.03 12.06
C THR A 260 9.77 -20.84 10.76
N ALA A 261 9.99 -21.70 9.75
CA ALA A 261 9.29 -21.61 8.47
C ALA A 261 7.77 -21.84 8.61
N VAL A 262 7.34 -22.77 9.50
CA VAL A 262 5.92 -22.98 9.83
C VAL A 262 5.32 -21.73 10.50
N ASP A 263 6.01 -21.16 11.48
CA ASP A 263 5.54 -19.98 12.21
C ASP A 263 5.35 -18.79 11.28
N PHE A 264 6.32 -18.55 10.43
CA PHE A 264 6.23 -17.48 9.44
C PHE A 264 5.25 -17.78 8.30
N ALA A 265 5.00 -19.03 7.92
CA ALA A 265 3.95 -19.37 6.97
C ALA A 265 2.56 -18.96 7.47
N LEU A 266 2.32 -19.08 8.78
CA LEU A 266 1.08 -18.62 9.43
C LEU A 266 1.00 -17.10 9.46
N THR A 267 2.06 -16.44 9.92
CA THR A 267 2.15 -14.97 10.00
C THR A 267 1.99 -14.34 8.61
N ALA A 268 2.65 -14.91 7.59
CA ALA A 268 2.64 -14.41 6.23
C ALA A 268 1.22 -14.29 5.63
N VAL A 269 0.27 -15.10 6.07
CA VAL A 269 -1.06 -15.13 5.46
C VAL A 269 -2.21 -14.82 6.42
N PHE A 270 -2.07 -15.05 7.74
CA PHE A 270 -3.20 -14.90 8.67
C PHE A 270 -3.17 -13.60 9.48
N LEU A 271 -2.06 -12.86 9.47
CA LEU A 271 -1.98 -11.51 9.97
C LEU A 271 -3.08 -10.66 9.32
N HIS A 272 -3.76 -9.82 10.09
CA HIS A 272 -4.86 -8.97 9.64
C HIS A 272 -5.90 -9.72 8.77
N SER A 273 -6.19 -10.99 9.12
CA SER A 273 -7.09 -11.87 8.38
C SER A 273 -6.76 -12.01 6.88
N GLY A 274 -5.48 -11.96 6.53
CA GLY A 274 -5.01 -12.08 5.14
C GLY A 274 -5.28 -10.85 4.27
N GLN A 275 -5.72 -9.75 4.84
CA GLN A 275 -6.04 -8.51 4.12
C GLN A 275 -4.77 -7.67 3.88
N VAL A 276 -3.72 -8.30 3.37
CA VAL A 276 -2.39 -7.76 3.15
C VAL A 276 -1.98 -7.98 1.70
N CYS A 277 -1.59 -6.92 1.01
CA CYS A 277 -1.19 -7.00 -0.41
C CYS A 277 0.03 -7.92 -0.61
N SER A 278 0.92 -7.98 0.38
CA SER A 278 2.09 -8.86 0.39
C SER A 278 1.84 -10.23 1.04
N ALA A 279 0.59 -10.58 1.40
CA ALA A 279 0.32 -11.87 2.04
C ALA A 279 0.95 -13.05 1.28
N GLY A 280 1.67 -13.92 1.99
CA GLY A 280 2.26 -15.15 1.46
C GLY A 280 1.22 -16.24 1.23
N ALA A 281 0.18 -15.88 0.47
CA ALA A 281 -1.01 -16.70 0.27
C ALA A 281 -0.79 -17.93 -0.62
N ARG A 282 0.39 -18.05 -1.27
CA ARG A 282 0.84 -19.23 -2.01
C ARG A 282 2.02 -19.87 -1.29
N LEU A 283 1.79 -20.91 -0.53
CA LEU A 283 2.83 -21.71 0.10
C LEU A 283 3.29 -22.79 -0.88
N ILE A 284 4.56 -22.78 -1.24
CA ILE A 284 5.17 -23.67 -2.21
C ILE A 284 6.22 -24.50 -1.47
N VAL A 285 5.94 -25.77 -1.19
CA VAL A 285 6.73 -26.64 -0.30
C VAL A 285 7.44 -27.72 -1.07
N GLU A 286 8.71 -28.01 -0.74
CA GLU A 286 9.45 -29.13 -1.30
C GLU A 286 8.76 -30.46 -0.96
N ASP A 287 8.57 -31.31 -1.96
CA ASP A 287 7.77 -32.53 -1.87
C ASP A 287 8.20 -33.46 -0.72
N SER A 288 9.49 -33.51 -0.43
CA SER A 288 10.07 -34.37 0.62
C SER A 288 9.61 -34.01 2.05
N ILE A 289 9.21 -32.78 2.31
CA ILE A 289 8.74 -32.32 3.64
C ILE A 289 7.26 -31.90 3.63
N HIS A 290 6.61 -31.89 2.46
CA HIS A 290 5.30 -31.31 2.28
C HIS A 290 4.27 -31.76 3.31
N ASP A 291 4.05 -33.07 3.45
CA ASP A 291 2.97 -33.60 4.30
C ASP A 291 3.18 -33.20 5.77
N ALA A 292 4.39 -33.38 6.27
CA ALA A 292 4.70 -33.00 7.66
C ALA A 292 4.59 -31.49 7.89
N PHE A 293 5.02 -30.67 6.92
CA PHE A 293 4.97 -29.22 6.98
C PHE A 293 3.52 -28.71 6.98
N VAL A 294 2.72 -29.21 6.05
CA VAL A 294 1.31 -28.81 5.91
C VAL A 294 0.48 -29.27 7.10
N ASP A 295 0.72 -30.50 7.62
CA ASP A 295 0.04 -30.98 8.81
C ASP A 295 0.29 -30.06 10.02
N GLU A 296 1.52 -29.59 10.19
CA GLU A 296 1.86 -28.69 11.30
C GLU A 296 1.28 -27.26 11.08
N VAL A 297 1.31 -26.73 9.86
CA VAL A 297 0.64 -25.47 9.52
C VAL A 297 -0.86 -25.56 9.81
N VAL A 298 -1.53 -26.64 9.37
CA VAL A 298 -2.96 -26.87 9.62
C VAL A 298 -3.26 -27.00 11.12
N ARG A 299 -2.44 -27.74 11.84
CA ARG A 299 -2.58 -27.90 13.31
C ARG A 299 -2.57 -26.54 14.02
N ARG A 300 -1.61 -25.66 13.68
CA ARG A 300 -1.50 -24.31 14.28
C ARG A 300 -2.58 -23.36 13.76
N ALA A 301 -2.90 -23.38 12.47
CA ALA A 301 -3.94 -22.54 11.90
C ALA A 301 -5.31 -22.73 12.59
N ARG A 302 -5.64 -23.97 12.99
CA ARG A 302 -6.86 -24.28 13.75
C ARG A 302 -6.89 -23.69 15.16
N LEU A 303 -5.75 -23.32 15.71
CA LEU A 303 -5.63 -22.78 17.07
C LEU A 303 -5.70 -21.24 17.06
N ILE A 304 -5.60 -20.59 15.90
CA ILE A 304 -5.65 -19.14 15.81
C ILE A 304 -7.02 -18.64 16.26
N ARG A 305 -7.02 -17.78 17.26
CA ARG A 305 -8.22 -17.23 17.89
C ARG A 305 -8.71 -15.98 17.16
N LEU A 306 -9.96 -16.02 16.75
CA LEU A 306 -10.66 -14.88 16.18
C LEU A 306 -11.21 -13.99 17.31
N GLY A 307 -11.11 -12.67 17.15
CA GLY A 307 -11.71 -11.76 18.14
C GLY A 307 -11.71 -10.31 17.69
N GLY A 308 -12.36 -9.48 18.48
CA GLY A 308 -12.47 -8.05 18.22
C GLY A 308 -11.15 -7.30 18.44
N PRO A 309 -11.08 -6.04 18.01
CA PRO A 309 -9.83 -5.27 18.01
C PRO A 309 -9.22 -5.06 19.41
N PHE A 310 -10.03 -5.08 20.45
CA PHE A 310 -9.60 -4.86 21.84
C PHE A 310 -9.65 -6.13 22.71
N ASP A 311 -9.88 -7.28 22.09
CA ASP A 311 -9.76 -8.58 22.77
C ASP A 311 -8.27 -8.95 22.89
N PRO A 312 -7.71 -9.04 24.12
CA PRO A 312 -6.29 -9.35 24.30
C PRO A 312 -5.95 -10.79 23.90
N GLU A 313 -6.93 -11.68 23.82
CA GLU A 313 -6.75 -13.07 23.44
C GLU A 313 -6.90 -13.31 21.92
N ALA A 314 -7.37 -12.32 21.18
CA ALA A 314 -7.49 -12.42 19.72
C ALA A 314 -6.12 -12.47 19.05
N GLU A 315 -5.98 -13.34 18.04
CA GLU A 315 -4.77 -13.47 17.23
C GLU A 315 -4.98 -13.00 15.80
N THR A 316 -6.25 -12.86 15.35
CA THR A 316 -6.62 -12.20 14.10
C THR A 316 -8.03 -11.62 14.21
N GLY A 317 -8.31 -10.59 13.40
CA GLY A 317 -9.56 -9.81 13.45
C GLY A 317 -10.61 -10.23 12.43
N ALA A 318 -11.57 -9.33 12.18
CA ALA A 318 -12.62 -9.50 11.17
C ALA A 318 -12.16 -9.08 9.77
N LEU A 319 -12.83 -9.58 8.75
CA LEU A 319 -12.79 -9.02 7.40
C LEU A 319 -13.50 -7.67 7.38
N ILE A 320 -13.14 -6.80 6.44
CA ILE A 320 -13.62 -5.41 6.41
C ILE A 320 -15.14 -5.26 6.20
N SER A 321 -15.79 -6.20 5.53
CA SER A 321 -17.22 -6.11 5.21
C SER A 321 -17.86 -7.46 4.92
N ALA A 322 -19.21 -7.51 4.96
CA ALA A 322 -19.96 -8.68 4.55
C ALA A 322 -19.69 -9.06 3.09
N GLN A 323 -19.67 -8.08 2.19
CA GLN A 323 -19.40 -8.29 0.77
C GLN A 323 -18.00 -8.90 0.55
N HIS A 324 -17.00 -8.43 1.31
CA HIS A 324 -15.66 -8.99 1.21
C HIS A 324 -15.59 -10.42 1.75
N ARG A 325 -16.27 -10.72 2.86
CA ARG A 325 -16.40 -12.08 3.39
C ARG A 325 -17.05 -13.03 2.37
N GLU A 326 -18.15 -12.61 1.73
CA GLU A 326 -18.83 -13.40 0.68
C GLU A 326 -17.89 -13.66 -0.52
N LYS A 327 -17.07 -12.68 -0.89
CA LYS A 327 -16.03 -12.86 -1.93
C LYS A 327 -15.04 -13.96 -1.52
N VAL A 328 -14.55 -13.93 -0.28
CA VAL A 328 -13.61 -14.94 0.24
C VAL A 328 -14.25 -16.33 0.29
N GLU A 329 -15.51 -16.44 0.75
CA GLU A 329 -16.28 -17.68 0.76
C GLU A 329 -16.42 -18.28 -0.64
N ALA A 330 -16.83 -17.46 -1.61
CA ALA A 330 -16.95 -17.87 -3.01
C ALA A 330 -15.60 -18.34 -3.61
N TYR A 331 -14.53 -17.72 -3.18
CA TYR A 331 -13.17 -18.05 -3.58
C TYR A 331 -12.73 -19.43 -3.08
N VAL A 332 -12.98 -19.72 -1.81
CA VAL A 332 -12.72 -21.04 -1.21
C VAL A 332 -13.58 -22.11 -1.86
N ALA A 333 -14.87 -21.83 -2.07
CA ALA A 333 -15.78 -22.75 -2.75
C ALA A 333 -15.32 -23.10 -4.19
N ALA A 334 -14.81 -22.11 -4.92
CA ALA A 334 -14.25 -22.33 -6.25
C ALA A 334 -13.02 -23.26 -6.21
N GLY A 335 -12.09 -23.05 -5.28
CA GLY A 335 -10.92 -23.91 -5.13
C GLY A 335 -11.28 -25.36 -4.82
N ILE A 336 -12.24 -25.58 -3.93
CA ILE A 336 -12.74 -26.93 -3.62
C ILE A 336 -13.39 -27.56 -4.86
N ALA A 337 -14.19 -26.80 -5.60
CA ALA A 337 -14.83 -27.30 -6.82
C ALA A 337 -13.82 -27.65 -7.93
N GLU A 338 -12.70 -26.94 -7.98
CA GLU A 338 -11.58 -27.21 -8.91
C GLU A 338 -10.67 -28.37 -8.44
N GLY A 339 -10.92 -28.92 -7.24
CA GLY A 339 -10.26 -30.10 -6.71
C GLY A 339 -9.19 -29.87 -5.66
N ALA A 340 -9.07 -28.67 -5.11
CA ALA A 340 -8.23 -28.43 -3.94
C ALA A 340 -8.78 -29.13 -2.70
N VAL A 341 -7.91 -29.62 -1.84
CA VAL A 341 -8.27 -30.34 -0.62
C VAL A 341 -8.38 -29.34 0.55
N LEU A 342 -9.58 -29.14 1.06
CA LEU A 342 -9.78 -28.32 2.26
C LEU A 342 -9.22 -29.04 3.50
N ARG A 343 -8.18 -28.47 4.13
CA ARG A 343 -7.54 -29.04 5.32
C ARG A 343 -8.09 -28.46 6.63
N CYS A 344 -8.44 -27.15 6.63
CA CYS A 344 -9.11 -26.49 7.75
C CYS A 344 -9.83 -25.21 7.30
N GLY A 345 -10.68 -24.66 8.15
CA GLY A 345 -11.47 -23.46 7.86
C GLY A 345 -12.61 -23.72 6.87
N GLY A 346 -12.83 -22.79 5.96
CA GLY A 346 -13.77 -22.92 4.86
C GLY A 346 -15.23 -22.61 5.18
N THR A 347 -15.58 -22.39 6.43
CA THR A 347 -16.94 -22.03 6.87
C THR A 347 -16.90 -20.92 7.91
N ARG A 348 -18.00 -20.17 8.05
CA ARG A 348 -18.11 -19.14 9.09
C ARG A 348 -17.97 -19.76 10.48
N PRO A 349 -17.41 -19.03 11.46
CA PRO A 349 -17.36 -19.52 12.83
C PRO A 349 -18.78 -19.62 13.42
N ASP A 350 -19.02 -20.68 14.23
CA ASP A 350 -20.30 -20.91 14.89
C ASP A 350 -20.41 -20.22 16.26
N ASP A 351 -19.37 -19.50 16.69
CA ASP A 351 -19.32 -18.81 17.97
C ASP A 351 -20.30 -17.62 17.97
N PRO A 352 -21.32 -17.60 18.86
CA PRO A 352 -22.27 -16.50 18.98
C PRO A 352 -21.60 -15.15 19.30
N ALA A 353 -20.44 -15.14 19.95
CA ALA A 353 -19.70 -13.90 20.24
C ALA A 353 -19.18 -13.22 18.98
N LEU A 354 -18.99 -13.97 17.89
CA LEU A 354 -18.51 -13.49 16.61
C LEU A 354 -19.62 -13.22 15.58
N ALA A 355 -20.87 -13.51 15.93
CA ALA A 355 -22.00 -13.51 14.98
C ALA A 355 -22.26 -12.14 14.33
N ASN A 356 -22.00 -11.04 15.03
CA ASN A 356 -22.25 -9.68 14.54
C ASN A 356 -21.10 -9.12 13.70
N GLY A 357 -19.92 -9.79 13.66
CA GLY A 357 -18.76 -9.38 12.89
C GLY A 357 -18.60 -10.15 11.57
N PHE A 358 -17.69 -9.69 10.75
CA PHE A 358 -17.41 -10.31 9.45
C PHE A 358 -16.24 -11.30 9.54
N TYR A 359 -16.25 -12.16 10.56
CA TYR A 359 -15.18 -13.12 10.78
C TYR A 359 -15.16 -14.25 9.76
N TYR A 360 -13.96 -14.71 9.44
CA TYR A 360 -13.72 -15.90 8.64
C TYR A 360 -12.45 -16.59 9.15
N PRO A 361 -12.46 -17.90 9.41
CA PRO A 361 -11.34 -18.57 10.03
C PRO A 361 -10.18 -18.79 9.05
N PRO A 362 -8.94 -18.95 9.58
CA PRO A 362 -7.81 -19.44 8.80
C PRO A 362 -8.17 -20.66 7.99
N THR A 363 -8.00 -20.57 6.68
CA THR A 363 -8.41 -21.58 5.71
C THR A 363 -7.22 -22.06 4.91
N VAL A 364 -6.99 -23.38 4.88
CA VAL A 364 -5.89 -24.00 4.13
C VAL A 364 -6.46 -24.91 3.07
N LEU A 365 -6.11 -24.62 1.81
CA LEU A 365 -6.40 -25.42 0.63
C LEU A 365 -5.10 -26.09 0.17
N ASP A 366 -5.06 -27.40 0.22
CA ASP A 366 -3.93 -28.22 -0.16
C ASP A 366 -4.14 -28.89 -1.54
N GLU A 367 -3.08 -29.51 -2.07
CA GLU A 367 -3.09 -30.15 -3.39
C GLU A 367 -3.54 -29.19 -4.52
N CYS A 368 -3.15 -27.91 -4.38
CA CYS A 368 -3.47 -26.90 -5.37
C CYS A 368 -2.61 -27.09 -6.63
N ARG A 369 -3.25 -26.98 -7.78
CA ARG A 369 -2.59 -27.06 -9.09
C ARG A 369 -2.54 -25.69 -9.75
N GLN A 370 -1.57 -25.52 -10.64
CA GLN A 370 -1.31 -24.27 -11.35
C GLN A 370 -2.50 -23.77 -12.21
N ASP A 371 -3.43 -24.64 -12.58
CA ASP A 371 -4.62 -24.28 -13.37
C ASP A 371 -5.82 -23.79 -12.54
N MET A 372 -5.70 -23.81 -11.21
CA MET A 372 -6.78 -23.42 -10.31
C MET A 372 -6.84 -21.89 -10.11
N ARG A 373 -8.04 -21.31 -10.09
CA ARG A 373 -8.26 -19.88 -9.80
C ARG A 373 -7.64 -19.44 -8.47
N VAL A 374 -7.74 -20.28 -7.45
CA VAL A 374 -7.22 -20.00 -6.11
C VAL A 374 -5.70 -19.85 -6.07
N VAL A 375 -4.97 -20.30 -7.10
CA VAL A 375 -3.52 -20.13 -7.23
C VAL A 375 -3.16 -18.82 -7.91
N HIS A 376 -3.99 -18.34 -8.84
CA HIS A 376 -3.70 -17.16 -9.66
C HIS A 376 -4.35 -15.88 -9.14
N GLU A 377 -5.57 -15.98 -8.62
CA GLU A 377 -6.31 -14.77 -8.19
C GLU A 377 -6.00 -14.43 -6.74
N GLU A 378 -6.07 -13.14 -6.41
CA GLU A 378 -5.92 -12.62 -5.05
C GLU A 378 -7.23 -12.76 -4.26
N SER A 379 -7.23 -13.58 -3.19
CA SER A 379 -8.38 -13.71 -2.28
C SER A 379 -8.56 -12.48 -1.38
N PHE A 380 -7.45 -11.94 -0.92
CA PHE A 380 -7.37 -10.85 0.06
C PHE A 380 -8.08 -11.21 1.39
N GLY A 381 -7.94 -12.45 1.81
CA GLY A 381 -8.55 -13.04 3.01
C GLY A 381 -7.66 -14.14 3.60
N PRO A 382 -8.06 -14.74 4.73
CA PRO A 382 -7.24 -15.71 5.46
C PRO A 382 -7.25 -17.08 4.76
N VAL A 383 -6.80 -17.12 3.51
CA VAL A 383 -6.80 -18.32 2.66
C VAL A 383 -5.40 -18.61 2.14
N LEU A 384 -4.85 -19.73 2.57
CA LEU A 384 -3.56 -20.26 2.15
C LEU A 384 -3.78 -21.37 1.11
N THR A 385 -3.16 -21.23 -0.06
CA THR A 385 -3.06 -22.32 -1.06
C THR A 385 -1.70 -22.97 -0.95
N VAL A 386 -1.67 -24.32 -1.05
CA VAL A 386 -0.44 -25.08 -0.93
C VAL A 386 -0.18 -25.85 -2.23
N GLU A 387 1.05 -25.70 -2.72
CA GLU A 387 1.57 -26.32 -3.93
C GLU A 387 2.86 -27.10 -3.60
N ARG A 388 3.19 -28.09 -4.40
CA ARG A 388 4.42 -28.89 -4.25
C ARG A 388 5.44 -28.54 -5.32
N PHE A 389 6.72 -28.61 -4.98
CA PHE A 389 7.81 -28.59 -5.96
C PHE A 389 8.86 -29.68 -5.68
N ARG A 390 9.66 -30.02 -6.69
CA ARG A 390 10.63 -31.13 -6.65
C ARG A 390 12.08 -30.68 -6.50
N ASP A 391 12.42 -29.57 -7.13
CA ASP A 391 13.79 -29.03 -7.16
C ASP A 391 13.80 -27.51 -7.30
N GLU A 392 14.98 -26.89 -7.23
CA GLU A 392 15.14 -25.43 -7.28
C GLU A 392 14.54 -24.79 -8.55
N ASP A 393 14.66 -25.44 -9.71
CA ASP A 393 14.13 -24.92 -10.97
C ASP A 393 12.61 -24.98 -11.01
N ASP A 394 12.04 -26.07 -10.49
CA ASP A 394 10.59 -26.23 -10.37
C ASP A 394 9.98 -25.22 -9.39
N ALA A 395 10.64 -24.99 -8.23
CA ALA A 395 10.22 -23.99 -7.26
C ALA A 395 10.14 -22.59 -7.90
N VAL A 396 11.19 -22.17 -8.60
CA VAL A 396 11.24 -20.85 -9.26
C VAL A 396 10.20 -20.76 -10.39
N ARG A 397 10.01 -21.82 -11.16
CA ARG A 397 9.01 -21.86 -12.22
C ARG A 397 7.60 -21.67 -11.65
N ILE A 398 7.25 -22.44 -10.61
CA ILE A 398 5.95 -22.34 -9.93
C ILE A 398 5.77 -20.96 -9.32
N ALA A 399 6.74 -20.46 -8.58
CA ALA A 399 6.67 -19.17 -7.91
C ALA A 399 6.46 -18.00 -8.89
N ASN A 400 7.05 -18.05 -10.09
CA ASN A 400 6.90 -17.03 -11.12
C ASN A 400 5.67 -17.22 -12.03
N ASP A 401 4.92 -18.32 -11.89
CA ASP A 401 3.70 -18.55 -12.65
C ASP A 401 2.52 -17.75 -12.07
N THR A 402 2.60 -16.45 -12.27
CA THR A 402 1.60 -15.46 -11.83
C THR A 402 1.72 -14.20 -12.67
N GLU A 403 0.62 -13.48 -12.86
CA GLU A 403 0.61 -12.14 -13.46
C GLU A 403 1.09 -11.05 -12.49
N TYR A 404 1.15 -11.37 -11.22
CA TYR A 404 1.59 -10.47 -10.13
C TYR A 404 3.11 -10.53 -9.92
N GLY A 405 3.61 -9.65 -9.07
CA GLY A 405 5.02 -9.59 -8.71
C GLY A 405 5.29 -8.60 -7.58
N LEU A 406 4.42 -8.55 -6.54
CA LEU A 406 4.61 -7.63 -5.44
C LEU A 406 5.72 -8.08 -4.50
N ALA A 407 5.56 -9.25 -3.89
CA ALA A 407 6.50 -9.78 -2.92
C ALA A 407 6.64 -11.31 -3.04
N GLY A 408 7.66 -11.87 -2.39
CA GLY A 408 7.87 -13.31 -2.27
C GLY A 408 8.89 -13.62 -1.19
N ALA A 409 8.95 -14.89 -0.78
CA ALA A 409 9.95 -15.33 0.19
C ALA A 409 10.54 -16.70 -0.18
N VAL A 410 11.75 -16.95 0.34
CA VAL A 410 12.45 -18.23 0.22
C VAL A 410 13.04 -18.63 1.57
N TRP A 411 12.80 -19.87 1.96
CA TRP A 411 13.24 -20.49 3.20
C TRP A 411 14.22 -21.63 2.92
N THR A 412 15.47 -21.49 3.34
CA THR A 412 16.53 -22.49 3.21
C THR A 412 17.71 -22.12 4.12
N GLN A 413 18.42 -23.10 4.63
CA GLN A 413 19.68 -22.87 5.35
C GLN A 413 20.90 -22.74 4.44
N ASP A 414 20.78 -23.09 3.15
CA ASP A 414 21.84 -22.88 2.15
C ASP A 414 21.82 -21.44 1.63
N ALA A 415 22.77 -20.62 2.11
CA ALA A 415 22.89 -19.23 1.74
C ALA A 415 23.10 -19.03 0.21
N GLY A 416 23.76 -19.99 -0.47
CA GLY A 416 23.93 -19.96 -1.92
C GLY A 416 22.63 -20.17 -2.66
N LYS A 417 21.85 -21.16 -2.25
CA LYS A 417 20.50 -21.44 -2.75
C LYS A 417 19.58 -20.23 -2.53
N ALA A 418 19.54 -19.69 -1.31
CA ALA A 418 18.75 -18.52 -0.97
C ALA A 418 18.97 -17.37 -1.95
N GLN A 419 20.23 -17.03 -2.23
CA GLN A 419 20.58 -15.95 -3.15
C GLN A 419 20.24 -16.28 -4.61
N ARG A 420 20.44 -17.52 -5.06
CA ARG A 420 20.11 -17.92 -6.43
C ARG A 420 18.60 -17.86 -6.67
N VAL A 421 17.80 -18.38 -5.74
CA VAL A 421 16.33 -18.37 -5.83
C VAL A 421 15.82 -16.95 -5.76
N ALA A 422 16.22 -16.16 -4.75
CA ALA A 422 15.74 -14.79 -4.58
C ALA A 422 15.98 -13.93 -5.84
N ARG A 423 17.12 -14.07 -6.51
CA ARG A 423 17.41 -13.34 -7.77
C ARG A 423 16.54 -13.76 -8.94
N ARG A 424 16.01 -14.98 -8.91
CA ARG A 424 15.18 -15.55 -9.99
C ARG A 424 13.70 -15.28 -9.78
N LEU A 425 13.26 -14.95 -8.56
CA LEU A 425 11.90 -14.55 -8.26
C LEU A 425 11.63 -13.15 -8.85
N ARG A 426 10.63 -13.03 -9.70
CA ARG A 426 10.25 -11.77 -10.38
C ARG A 426 9.27 -10.96 -9.54
N HIS A 427 9.72 -10.53 -8.37
CA HIS A 427 8.94 -9.80 -7.37
C HIS A 427 9.70 -8.55 -6.91
N GLY A 428 8.98 -7.50 -6.56
CA GLY A 428 9.58 -6.23 -6.13
C GLY A 428 10.34 -6.33 -4.82
N THR A 429 9.82 -7.13 -3.88
CA THR A 429 10.49 -7.45 -2.61
C THR A 429 10.60 -8.96 -2.47
N VAL A 430 11.78 -9.46 -2.11
CA VAL A 430 12.01 -10.88 -1.82
C VAL A 430 12.71 -11.02 -0.48
N TRP A 431 12.05 -11.72 0.44
CA TRP A 431 12.62 -12.04 1.75
C TRP A 431 13.35 -13.38 1.73
N ILE A 432 14.40 -13.47 2.52
CA ILE A 432 15.16 -14.71 2.76
C ILE A 432 15.06 -15.03 4.25
N ASN A 433 14.45 -16.16 4.58
CA ASN A 433 14.21 -16.63 5.95
C ASN A 433 13.51 -15.58 6.84
N ASP A 434 12.59 -14.82 6.22
CA ASP A 434 11.78 -13.80 6.86
C ASP A 434 10.49 -13.56 6.05
N TYR A 435 9.53 -12.81 6.61
CA TYR A 435 8.33 -12.37 5.90
C TYR A 435 7.76 -11.08 6.51
N HIS A 436 7.26 -10.16 5.66
CA HIS A 436 6.66 -8.87 5.94
C HIS A 436 7.59 -7.70 6.29
N PRO A 437 8.79 -7.81 6.87
CA PRO A 437 9.53 -6.61 7.22
C PRO A 437 9.81 -5.74 6.01
N TYR A 438 9.63 -4.44 6.19
CA TYR A 438 10.02 -3.39 5.26
C TYR A 438 10.59 -2.21 6.05
N VAL A 439 11.26 -1.32 5.36
CA VAL A 439 11.81 -0.10 5.97
C VAL A 439 11.58 1.09 5.03
N PRO A 440 11.30 2.29 5.55
CA PRO A 440 11.05 3.45 4.70
C PRO A 440 12.25 3.88 3.84
N GLN A 441 13.45 3.36 4.11
CA GLN A 441 14.68 3.62 3.36
C GLN A 441 14.83 2.79 2.08
N ALA A 442 14.05 1.72 1.93
CA ALA A 442 14.08 0.83 0.78
C ALA A 442 12.79 0.91 -0.02
N GLU A 443 12.91 0.84 -1.33
CA GLU A 443 11.78 0.91 -2.26
C GLU A 443 10.79 -0.23 -2.02
N TRP A 444 9.51 0.12 -2.12
CA TRP A 444 8.40 -0.79 -2.14
C TRP A 444 7.66 -0.69 -3.48
N GLY A 445 7.20 -1.81 -4.01
CA GLY A 445 6.38 -1.85 -5.22
C GLY A 445 6.58 -3.12 -6.03
N GLY A 446 5.61 -3.41 -6.90
CA GLY A 446 5.53 -4.66 -7.62
C GLY A 446 5.99 -4.60 -9.07
N PHE A 447 6.17 -5.80 -9.64
CA PHE A 447 6.34 -6.04 -11.08
C PHE A 447 5.01 -6.46 -11.70
N GLY A 448 4.88 -6.41 -13.02
CA GLY A 448 3.71 -6.88 -13.75
C GLY A 448 2.41 -6.21 -13.28
N HIS A 449 1.40 -7.02 -12.95
CA HIS A 449 0.10 -6.51 -12.53
C HIS A 449 0.06 -6.02 -11.07
N SER A 450 1.16 -6.09 -10.34
CA SER A 450 1.23 -5.56 -8.96
C SER A 450 1.53 -4.06 -8.90
N GLY A 451 1.86 -3.41 -10.00
CA GLY A 451 1.94 -1.96 -9.99
C GLY A 451 2.90 -1.33 -10.99
N VAL A 452 2.94 0.00 -10.94
CA VAL A 452 3.82 0.88 -11.72
C VAL A 452 4.33 1.99 -10.80
N GLY A 453 5.62 2.28 -10.86
CA GLY A 453 6.26 3.20 -9.92
C GLY A 453 6.75 2.48 -8.66
N ARG A 454 7.20 3.26 -7.70
CA ARG A 454 7.64 2.76 -6.38
C ARG A 454 7.19 3.70 -5.28
N GLU A 455 6.95 3.13 -4.12
CA GLU A 455 6.80 3.86 -2.86
C GLU A 455 8.00 3.61 -1.97
N LEU A 456 8.17 4.43 -0.93
CA LEU A 456 9.32 4.39 -0.03
C LEU A 456 10.67 4.59 -0.74
N GLY A 457 11.75 4.57 0.02
CA GLY A 457 13.08 4.83 -0.49
C GLY A 457 13.25 6.18 -1.19
N PRO A 458 14.41 6.44 -1.76
CA PRO A 458 14.65 7.63 -2.59
C PRO A 458 13.78 7.66 -3.86
N THR A 459 13.54 6.51 -4.47
CA THR A 459 12.72 6.39 -5.69
C THR A 459 11.27 6.78 -5.43
N GLY A 460 10.71 6.49 -4.23
CA GLY A 460 9.38 6.95 -3.84
C GLY A 460 9.26 8.47 -3.80
N LEU A 461 10.33 9.20 -3.44
CA LEU A 461 10.36 10.66 -3.56
C LEU A 461 10.44 11.11 -5.03
N ASP A 462 11.18 10.38 -5.88
CA ASP A 462 11.35 10.71 -7.30
C ASP A 462 10.05 10.56 -8.09
N GLU A 463 9.09 9.73 -7.64
CA GLU A 463 7.76 9.68 -8.25
C GLU A 463 7.02 11.03 -8.20
N TYR A 464 7.27 11.83 -7.17
CA TYR A 464 6.61 13.12 -6.94
C TYR A 464 7.41 14.32 -7.46
N ARG A 465 8.46 14.07 -8.27
CA ARG A 465 9.33 15.12 -8.84
C ARG A 465 9.51 14.92 -10.34
N GLU A 466 9.78 16.03 -11.04
CA GLU A 466 10.16 16.06 -12.44
C GLU A 466 11.61 16.52 -12.59
N PRO A 467 12.47 15.76 -13.30
CA PRO A 467 13.84 16.19 -13.60
C PRO A 467 13.79 17.25 -14.71
N LYS A 468 14.37 18.43 -14.43
CA LYS A 468 14.48 19.52 -15.38
C LYS A 468 15.93 19.73 -15.79
N HIS A 469 16.24 19.58 -17.07
CA HIS A 469 17.56 19.88 -17.61
C HIS A 469 17.66 21.35 -18.00
N ILE A 470 18.64 22.04 -17.43
CA ILE A 470 18.95 23.45 -17.74
C ILE A 470 20.32 23.50 -18.42
N TRP A 471 20.33 23.93 -19.67
CA TRP A 471 21.54 24.17 -20.45
C TRP A 471 21.78 25.67 -20.54
N GLN A 472 22.98 26.12 -20.17
CA GLN A 472 23.39 27.50 -20.29
C GLN A 472 24.63 27.58 -21.19
N ASN A 473 24.55 28.31 -22.30
CA ASN A 473 25.72 28.73 -23.05
C ASN A 473 26.28 30.00 -22.38
N ILE A 474 27.49 29.92 -21.80
CA ILE A 474 28.12 31.00 -21.04
C ILE A 474 28.94 31.95 -21.93
N GLN A 475 29.19 31.58 -23.20
CA GLN A 475 29.84 32.40 -24.21
C GLN A 475 29.08 32.35 -25.56
N PRO A 476 27.85 32.84 -25.60
CA PRO A 476 27.03 32.73 -26.79
C PRO A 476 27.64 33.48 -27.95
N ARG A 477 27.78 32.79 -29.11
CA ARG A 477 28.27 33.35 -30.38
C ARG A 477 27.27 33.03 -31.47
N PRO A 478 27.18 33.93 -32.52
CA PRO A 478 26.33 33.67 -33.69
C PRO A 478 26.74 32.38 -34.37
N GLN A 479 25.86 31.41 -34.47
CA GLN A 479 26.14 30.13 -35.15
C GLN A 479 26.13 30.28 -36.70
N ARG A 480 25.50 31.34 -37.21
CA ARG A 480 25.33 31.59 -38.65
C ARG A 480 24.88 30.35 -39.44
N TRP A 481 23.95 29.61 -38.83
CA TRP A 481 23.38 28.40 -39.41
C TRP A 481 22.56 28.69 -40.68
N PHE A 482 21.97 29.85 -40.73
CA PHE A 482 21.23 30.33 -41.85
C PHE A 482 21.92 31.59 -42.40
N SER A 483 22.11 31.64 -43.75
CA SER A 483 22.56 32.84 -44.45
C SER A 483 21.40 33.82 -44.54
N GLY A 484 21.35 34.82 -43.71
CA GLY A 484 20.45 35.99 -43.80
C GLY A 484 21.25 37.23 -44.06
#